data_997bb53ff72dc7d09d96e3965200b1b8
#
_entry.id   997bb53ff72dc7d09d96e3965200b1b8
#
_cell.length_a   1.000
_cell.length_b   1.000
_cell.length_c   1.000
_cell.angle_alpha   90.00
_cell.angle_beta   90.00
_cell.angle_gamma   90.00
#
_symmetry.space_group_name_H-M   'P 1'
#
loop_
_entity.id
_entity.type
_entity.pdbx_description
1 polymer ?
#
loop_
_entity_poly.entity_id
_entity_poly.type
_entity_poly.pdbx_seq_one_letter_code
_entity_poly.pdbx_strand_id
1 'polypeptide(L)'
;MRTGVIVYVTGDDSGIDEAEQSQLIKDMMKADKVEIISRQYGHNDITDAWWSLTVKGMQRIVCVLAQCSGMGKIQFTGRQLRLCG
;
A
#
# COMPACT_ATOMS: atom_id res chain seq x y z
N MET A 1 -8.39 4.62 -16.52
CA MET A 1 -7.59 5.41 -15.52
C MET A 1 -6.68 4.48 -14.75
N ARG A 2 -5.41 4.82 -14.67
CA ARG A 2 -4.44 4.01 -13.93
C ARG A 2 -4.48 4.39 -12.46
N THR A 3 -4.66 3.38 -11.60
CA THR A 3 -4.83 3.57 -10.17
C THR A 3 -3.67 2.94 -9.40
N GLY A 4 -3.06 3.73 -8.53
CA GLY A 4 -2.06 3.26 -7.59
C GLY A 4 -2.63 3.25 -6.19
N VAL A 5 -2.19 2.29 -5.40
CA VAL A 5 -2.62 2.16 -3.99
C VAL A 5 -1.39 2.21 -3.11
N ILE A 6 -1.45 3.04 -2.07
CA ILE A 6 -0.46 3.08 -1.01
C ILE A 6 -1.08 2.40 0.21
N VAL A 7 -0.44 1.35 0.69
CA VAL A 7 -0.88 0.66 1.90
C VAL A 7 0.07 1.02 3.04
N TYR A 8 -0.44 1.74 4.02
CA TYR A 8 0.33 2.09 5.21
C TYR A 8 0.05 1.07 6.30
N VAL A 9 1.06 0.27 6.60
CA VAL A 9 0.92 -0.84 7.54
C VAL A 9 1.46 -0.43 8.90
N THR A 10 0.64 -0.62 9.92
CA THR A 10 1.03 -0.41 11.33
C THR A 10 1.03 -1.74 12.08
N GLY A 11 1.62 -1.76 13.25
CA GLY A 11 1.71 -2.95 14.07
C GLY A 11 2.93 -3.79 13.74
N ASP A 12 2.84 -5.09 14.02
CA ASP A 12 3.94 -6.01 13.81
C ASP A 12 3.91 -6.55 12.38
N ASP A 13 4.85 -6.06 11.57
CA ASP A 13 4.96 -6.43 10.17
C ASP A 13 5.87 -7.63 9.92
N SER A 14 6.23 -8.36 10.95
CA SER A 14 7.04 -9.58 10.82
C SER A 14 6.30 -10.62 9.99
N GLY A 15 7.04 -11.27 9.10
CA GLY A 15 6.48 -12.34 8.27
C GLY A 15 5.66 -11.90 7.08
N ILE A 16 5.60 -10.61 6.80
CA ILE A 16 4.93 -10.14 5.59
C ILE A 16 5.75 -10.51 4.36
N ASP A 17 5.10 -11.17 3.41
CA ASP A 17 5.62 -11.33 2.07
C ASP A 17 5.08 -10.18 1.23
N GLU A 18 5.93 -9.18 0.97
CA GLU A 18 5.53 -7.99 0.26
C GLU A 18 4.96 -8.29 -1.12
N ALA A 19 5.60 -9.18 -1.86
CA ALA A 19 5.16 -9.52 -3.21
C ALA A 19 3.77 -10.17 -3.19
N GLU A 20 3.55 -11.11 -2.27
CA GLU A 20 2.27 -11.78 -2.14
C GLU A 20 1.17 -10.81 -1.73
N GLN A 21 1.42 -9.99 -0.71
CA GLN A 21 0.42 -9.05 -0.23
C GLN A 21 0.12 -7.96 -1.27
N SER A 22 1.13 -7.50 -1.98
CA SER A 22 0.93 -6.53 -3.06
C SER A 22 0.04 -7.09 -4.15
N GLN A 23 0.24 -8.34 -4.53
CA GLN A 23 -0.57 -8.97 -5.57
C GLN A 23 -2.02 -9.16 -5.12
N LEU A 24 -2.22 -9.60 -3.88
CA LEU A 24 -3.56 -9.76 -3.33
C LEU A 24 -4.32 -8.43 -3.28
N ILE A 25 -3.66 -7.38 -2.82
CA ILE A 25 -4.27 -6.05 -2.73
C ILE A 25 -4.57 -5.51 -4.13
N LYS A 26 -3.64 -5.70 -5.05
CA LYS A 26 -3.81 -5.27 -6.43
C LYS A 26 -5.05 -5.92 -7.06
N ASP A 27 -5.22 -7.22 -6.86
CA ASP A 27 -6.37 -7.95 -7.39
C ASP A 27 -7.67 -7.52 -6.71
N MET A 28 -7.64 -7.39 -5.39
CA MET A 28 -8.82 -7.04 -4.60
C MET A 28 -9.32 -5.64 -4.92
N MET A 29 -8.42 -4.69 -5.10
CA MET A 29 -8.77 -3.28 -5.34
C MET A 29 -8.75 -2.92 -6.83
N LYS A 30 -8.43 -3.85 -7.69
CA LYS A 30 -8.30 -3.62 -9.13
C LYS A 30 -7.34 -2.47 -9.43
N ALA A 31 -6.22 -2.45 -8.71
CA ALA A 31 -5.21 -1.42 -8.88
C ALA A 31 -4.19 -1.83 -9.94
N ASP A 32 -3.53 -0.84 -10.52
CA ASP A 32 -2.44 -1.08 -11.49
C ASP A 32 -1.11 -1.25 -10.78
N LYS A 33 -0.92 -0.55 -9.66
CA LYS A 33 0.30 -0.63 -8.85
C LYS A 33 -0.07 -0.53 -7.37
N VAL A 34 0.69 -1.22 -6.54
CA VAL A 34 0.56 -1.17 -5.08
C VAL A 34 1.92 -0.92 -4.46
N GLU A 35 1.99 0.05 -3.56
CA GLU A 35 3.18 0.32 -2.75
C GLU A 35 2.81 0.09 -1.29
N ILE A 36 3.64 -0.70 -0.59
CA ILE A 36 3.43 -0.99 0.82
C ILE A 36 4.45 -0.20 1.62
N ILE A 37 4.00 0.49 2.66
CA ILE A 37 4.85 1.19 3.60
C ILE A 37 4.76 0.47 4.94
N SER A 38 5.90 -0.01 5.41
CA SER A 38 5.99 -0.64 6.72
C SER A 38 7.39 -0.39 7.29
N ARG A 39 7.64 -0.90 8.49
CA ARG A 39 8.96 -0.75 9.11
C ARG A 39 10.06 -1.43 8.32
N GLN A 40 9.73 -2.55 7.67
CA GLN A 40 10.72 -3.40 6.99
C GLN A 40 10.74 -3.21 5.49
N TYR A 41 9.62 -2.79 4.91
CA TYR A 41 9.45 -2.80 3.47
C TYR A 41 8.94 -1.48 2.96
N GLY A 42 9.24 -1.22 1.69
CA GLY A 42 8.69 -0.12 0.96
C GLY A 42 9.42 1.19 1.20
N HIS A 43 8.67 2.25 1.11
CA HIS A 43 9.20 3.60 1.19
C HIS A 43 9.26 4.11 2.63
N ASN A 44 10.07 5.13 2.87
CA ASN A 44 10.22 5.71 4.19
C ASN A 44 8.95 6.42 4.66
N ASP A 45 8.20 6.99 3.72
CA ASP A 45 6.97 7.67 4.06
C ASP A 45 6.00 7.68 2.86
N ILE A 46 4.80 8.23 3.11
CA ILE A 46 3.75 8.31 2.10
C ILE A 46 4.17 9.17 0.91
N THR A 47 4.93 10.22 1.15
CA THR A 47 5.39 11.12 0.09
C THR A 47 6.26 10.38 -0.91
N ASP A 48 7.20 9.57 -0.44
CA ASP A 48 8.06 8.78 -1.33
C ASP A 48 7.25 7.80 -2.16
N ALA A 49 6.30 7.11 -1.54
CA ALA A 49 5.43 6.18 -2.24
C ALA A 49 4.57 6.89 -3.27
N TRP A 50 4.04 8.06 -2.92
CA TRP A 50 3.24 8.88 -3.82
C TRP A 50 4.04 9.30 -5.06
N TRP A 51 5.28 9.76 -4.85
CA TRP A 51 6.17 10.12 -5.95
C TRP A 51 6.47 8.93 -6.85
N SER A 52 6.74 7.76 -6.26
CA SER A 52 6.99 6.54 -7.01
C SER A 52 5.83 6.21 -7.93
N LEU A 53 4.61 6.28 -7.42
CA LEU A 53 3.43 5.99 -8.22
C LEU A 53 3.18 7.05 -9.28
N THR A 54 3.42 8.33 -8.96
CA THR A 54 3.26 9.42 -9.91
C THR A 54 4.22 9.27 -11.09
N VAL A 55 5.48 8.96 -10.81
CA VAL A 55 6.50 8.75 -11.85
C VAL A 55 6.13 7.57 -12.75
N LYS A 56 5.49 6.54 -12.19
CA LYS A 56 5.04 5.38 -12.95
C LYS A 56 3.76 5.62 -13.75
N GLY A 57 3.23 6.83 -13.70
CA GLY A 57 2.08 7.21 -14.52
C GLY A 57 0.73 6.94 -13.90
N MET A 58 0.66 6.74 -12.58
CA MET A 58 -0.63 6.56 -11.91
C MET A 58 -1.38 7.90 -11.88
N GLN A 59 -2.62 7.88 -12.31
CA GLN A 59 -3.47 9.06 -12.38
C GLN A 59 -4.32 9.25 -11.13
N ARG A 60 -4.61 8.14 -10.44
CA ARG A 60 -5.38 8.14 -9.21
C ARG A 60 -4.57 7.39 -8.16
N ILE A 61 -4.39 8.01 -7.00
CA ILE A 61 -3.65 7.39 -5.90
C ILE A 61 -4.56 7.35 -4.68
N VAL A 62 -4.73 6.15 -4.15
CA VAL A 62 -5.55 5.90 -2.98
C VAL A 62 -4.65 5.39 -1.88
N CYS A 63 -4.75 5.97 -0.70
CA CYS A 63 -4.01 5.52 0.47
C CYS A 63 -4.96 4.81 1.42
N VAL A 64 -4.59 3.61 1.84
CA VAL A 64 -5.37 2.83 2.81
C VAL A 64 -4.52 2.52 4.02
N LEU A 65 -5.17 2.49 5.18
CA LEU A 65 -4.54 2.10 6.42
C LEU A 65 -4.77 0.62 6.67
N ALA A 66 -3.73 -0.05 7.10
CA ALA A 66 -3.79 -1.47 7.41
C ALA A 66 -3.06 -1.77 8.70
N GLN A 67 -3.38 -2.88 9.31
CA GLN A 67 -2.75 -3.32 10.54
C GLN A 67 -2.27 -4.75 10.36
N CYS A 68 -1.11 -5.05 10.94
CA CYS A 68 -0.54 -6.37 10.90
C CYS A 68 -0.30 -6.87 12.33
N SER A 69 -0.62 -8.13 12.57
CA SER A 69 -0.51 -8.74 13.90
C SER A 69 0.70 -9.67 14.05
N GLY A 70 1.65 -9.60 13.14
CA GLY A 70 2.84 -10.44 13.20
C GLY A 70 2.67 -11.83 12.60
N MET A 71 1.54 -12.08 11.95
CA MET A 71 1.25 -13.37 11.33
C MET A 71 1.39 -13.36 9.81
N GLY A 72 2.04 -12.35 9.28
CA GLY A 72 2.24 -12.20 7.84
C GLY A 72 0.99 -11.77 7.08
N LYS A 73 -0.07 -11.41 7.77
CA LYS A 73 -1.32 -11.01 7.15
C LYS A 73 -1.63 -9.55 7.44
N ILE A 74 -2.08 -8.85 6.41
CA ILE A 74 -2.48 -7.45 6.49
C ILE A 74 -3.99 -7.39 6.61
N GLN A 75 -4.48 -6.66 7.60
CA GLN A 75 -5.91 -6.42 7.79
C GLN A 75 -6.20 -4.94 7.60
N PHE A 76 -7.19 -4.65 6.77
CA PHE A 76 -7.59 -3.28 6.53
C PHE A 76 -8.48 -2.78 7.65
N THR A 77 -8.26 -1.52 8.06
CA THR A 77 -9.03 -0.91 9.14
C THR A 77 -10.36 -0.31 8.67
N GLY A 78 -10.65 -0.42 7.37
CA GLY A 78 -11.85 0.14 6.80
C GLY A 78 -11.76 1.63 6.48
N ARG A 79 -10.63 2.27 6.75
CA ARG A 79 -10.42 3.68 6.42
C ARG A 79 -9.65 3.82 5.13
N GLN A 80 -10.12 4.72 4.30
CA GLN A 80 -9.49 5.04 3.04
C GLN A 80 -9.19 6.54 3.02
N LEU A 81 -7.91 6.86 2.82
CA LEU A 81 -7.47 8.24 2.70
C LEU A 81 -7.15 8.51 1.24
N ARG A 82 -7.70 9.60 0.71
CA ARG A 82 -7.35 10.05 -0.63
C ARG A 82 -6.27 11.10 -0.53
N LEU A 83 -5.20 10.88 -1.25
CA LEU A 83 -4.18 11.88 -1.45
C LEU A 83 -4.51 12.61 -2.75
N CYS A 84 -4.59 13.92 -2.66
CA CYS A 84 -4.76 14.74 -3.86
C CYS A 84 -3.47 14.72 -4.65
N GLY A 85 -3.54 14.15 -5.80
CA GLY A 85 -2.39 14.12 -6.69
C GLY A 85 -2.74 14.74 -8.00
#